data_fce1f2b3e735cee9a8cd4cefae284b96
#
_entry.id   fce1f2b3e735cee9a8cd4cefae284b96
#
_cell.length_a   1.000
_cell.length_b   1.000
_cell.length_c   1.000
_cell.angle_alpha   90.00
_cell.angle_beta   90.00
_cell.angle_gamma   90.00
#
_symmetry.space_group_name_H-M   'P 1'
#
loop_
_entity.id
_entity.type
_entity.pdbx_description
1 polymer ?
#
loop_
_entity_poly.entity_id
_entity_poly.type
_entity_poly.pdbx_seq_one_letter_code
_entity_poly.pdbx_strand_id
1 'polypeptide(L)'
;MSFGNVIKKSYRVARDYFAEEKIDFLPRLGPVRDYSKLKFGKDIRAAANVTLLALPQSIAYAAIAGLDVIYGVMSAAVAAMIAPLFASSRYNVLGPTNATAFMLFSFFAVNPELQSRCHELLPLLVFIVAIVSMLGALLKVADMLQYVSRSVLVGYMAGAAVLIIGNQLKPLLGLDQFVDAEKTATFFGLAGELLWSIKHTQWVPLLMGAVTILIYCGFKRWKKKWPAFSIALLLGSIIFGPLIHYGIGSFEGQETFRTFGFKDLVPTMPNFFHPEIFNDISALLGLGLAIAFLASLENTLMAKSIASQTGDRTDVNQDMLSIGFSNLGSAIAGGMPASGSLTRSMLNFHSGAATKASSVFTGLLTMTLVVMIAWSNKVGLDIIDYIPKAALAVLVIAVSFTLFNLKQIRICLRSTFDDAVVVIVTFIATLLAPLHVAIFIGVAISITLFLRKASKPYLKEYEFNDVGELREKKSNDARPIPAISIVHVEGDLFFGASELFRTQIQRTAADPAIKVIILRLKNARHLDATSVMALEDLVGFIRRQGLYLLISGASKDVYKVLKRSGILEMLQEGADRSQGESNIFLAMPSNPNISTRDALRRAQQLLGTKEADVRIYYDPNKPS
;
A
#
# COMPACT_ATOMS: atom_id res chain seq x y z
N MET A 1 -10.29 -38.21 -8.54
CA MET A 1 -10.65 -37.17 -9.55
C MET A 1 -9.59 -37.16 -10.62
N SER A 2 -9.96 -37.19 -11.92
CA SER A 2 -8.96 -37.06 -12.99
C SER A 2 -8.29 -35.70 -12.93
N PHE A 3 -6.94 -35.62 -13.07
CA PHE A 3 -6.12 -34.42 -13.12
C PHE A 3 -6.69 -33.36 -14.08
N GLY A 4 -7.31 -33.80 -15.19
CA GLY A 4 -8.01 -32.91 -16.14
C GLY A 4 -9.23 -32.17 -15.57
N ASN A 5 -9.92 -32.74 -14.56
CA ASN A 5 -11.04 -32.06 -13.91
C ASN A 5 -10.60 -31.00 -12.90
N VAL A 6 -9.42 -31.18 -12.29
CA VAL A 6 -8.81 -30.18 -11.40
C VAL A 6 -8.37 -28.97 -12.21
N ILE A 7 -7.68 -29.20 -13.32
CA ILE A 7 -7.24 -28.12 -14.25
C ILE A 7 -8.44 -27.34 -14.79
N LYS A 8 -9.49 -28.03 -15.28
CA LYS A 8 -10.72 -27.36 -15.77
C LYS A 8 -11.42 -26.53 -14.68
N LYS A 9 -11.41 -27.01 -13.44
CA LYS A 9 -12.01 -26.27 -12.31
C LYS A 9 -11.17 -25.06 -11.92
N SER A 10 -9.84 -25.22 -11.83
CA SER A 10 -8.92 -24.11 -11.55
C SER A 10 -8.98 -23.04 -12.65
N TYR A 11 -9.07 -23.47 -13.92
CA TYR A 11 -9.26 -22.55 -15.04
C TYR A 11 -10.59 -21.80 -14.97
N ARG A 12 -11.70 -22.46 -14.58
CA ARG A 12 -12.98 -21.75 -14.38
C ARG A 12 -12.91 -20.76 -13.24
N VAL A 13 -12.35 -21.13 -12.10
CA VAL A 13 -12.20 -20.24 -10.95
C VAL A 13 -11.33 -19.04 -11.30
N ALA A 14 -10.21 -19.26 -11.98
CA ALA A 14 -9.36 -18.18 -12.48
C ALA A 14 -10.11 -17.29 -13.48
N ARG A 15 -10.78 -17.89 -14.47
CA ARG A 15 -11.57 -17.16 -15.47
C ARG A 15 -12.67 -16.32 -14.82
N ASP A 16 -13.39 -16.87 -13.84
CA ASP A 16 -14.49 -16.17 -13.16
C ASP A 16 -13.95 -15.05 -12.27
N TYR A 17 -12.81 -15.26 -11.59
CA TYR A 17 -12.09 -14.21 -10.84
C TYR A 17 -11.65 -13.03 -11.73
N PHE A 18 -11.11 -13.34 -12.94
CA PHE A 18 -10.74 -12.30 -13.90
C PHE A 18 -11.95 -11.69 -14.66
N ALA A 19 -13.11 -12.37 -14.64
CA ALA A 19 -14.32 -11.90 -15.31
C ALA A 19 -15.21 -11.00 -14.43
N GLU A 20 -15.15 -11.13 -13.11
CA GLU A 20 -15.99 -10.37 -12.17
C GLU A 20 -15.67 -8.87 -12.14
N GLU A 21 -14.40 -8.48 -12.38
CA GLU A 21 -14.00 -7.10 -12.56
C GLU A 21 -13.09 -6.99 -13.79
N LYS A 22 -13.67 -6.66 -14.93
CA LYS A 22 -12.92 -6.46 -16.17
C LYS A 22 -12.12 -5.17 -16.09
N ILE A 23 -10.80 -5.29 -16.13
CA ILE A 23 -9.92 -4.16 -16.38
C ILE A 23 -10.24 -3.62 -17.78
N ASP A 24 -10.61 -2.35 -17.86
CA ASP A 24 -10.88 -1.69 -19.12
C ASP A 24 -9.58 -1.03 -19.63
N PHE A 25 -9.03 -1.54 -20.74
CA PHE A 25 -7.82 -0.98 -21.35
C PHE A 25 -8.06 0.38 -22.01
N LEU A 26 -9.32 0.72 -22.29
CA LEU A 26 -9.73 2.00 -22.82
C LEU A 26 -11.00 2.47 -22.10
N PRO A 27 -10.92 2.80 -20.80
CA PRO A 27 -12.07 3.31 -20.08
C PRO A 27 -12.50 4.62 -20.75
N ARG A 28 -13.73 4.62 -21.21
CA ARG A 28 -14.29 5.79 -21.89
C ARG A 28 -14.13 7.03 -21.02
N LEU A 29 -13.61 8.12 -21.57
CA LEU A 29 -13.47 9.43 -20.92
C LEU A 29 -14.82 10.02 -20.43
N GLY A 30 -15.86 9.22 -20.48
CA GLY A 30 -17.27 9.62 -20.37
C GLY A 30 -17.85 9.97 -21.73
N PRO A 31 -19.16 9.99 -21.89
CA PRO A 31 -19.75 10.35 -23.15
C PRO A 31 -19.36 11.80 -23.49
N VAL A 32 -18.58 11.98 -24.55
CA VAL A 32 -18.18 13.30 -25.09
C VAL A 32 -19.43 14.16 -25.37
N ARG A 33 -20.58 13.52 -25.62
CA ARG A 33 -21.88 14.16 -25.81
C ARG A 33 -22.36 14.98 -24.60
N ASP A 34 -21.96 14.65 -23.38
CA ASP A 34 -22.38 15.35 -22.16
C ASP A 34 -21.38 16.42 -21.69
N TYR A 35 -20.31 16.68 -22.47
CA TYR A 35 -19.29 17.66 -22.11
C TYR A 35 -19.72 19.07 -22.47
N SER A 36 -20.27 19.79 -21.51
CA SER A 36 -20.80 21.15 -21.71
C SER A 36 -19.71 22.22 -21.53
N LYS A 37 -19.97 23.43 -22.10
CA LYS A 37 -19.12 24.63 -21.91
C LYS A 37 -18.91 24.95 -20.41
N LEU A 38 -19.91 24.66 -19.56
CA LEU A 38 -19.83 24.86 -18.12
C LEU A 38 -18.83 23.89 -17.49
N LYS A 39 -18.84 22.59 -17.90
CA LYS A 39 -17.86 21.58 -17.44
C LYS A 39 -16.46 21.97 -17.90
N PHE A 40 -16.30 22.40 -19.15
CA PHE A 40 -15.00 22.88 -19.66
C PHE A 40 -14.45 24.04 -18.82
N GLY A 41 -15.27 25.05 -18.51
CA GLY A 41 -14.84 26.20 -17.69
C GLY A 41 -14.42 25.79 -16.26
N LYS A 42 -15.08 24.78 -15.68
CA LYS A 42 -14.70 24.23 -14.37
C LYS A 42 -13.38 23.44 -14.46
N ASP A 43 -13.24 22.59 -15.47
CA ASP A 43 -12.07 21.73 -15.64
C ASP A 43 -10.81 22.54 -15.96
N ILE A 44 -10.91 23.56 -16.83
CA ILE A 44 -9.75 24.43 -17.15
C ILE A 44 -9.33 25.29 -15.95
N ARG A 45 -10.27 25.78 -15.14
CA ARG A 45 -9.96 26.51 -13.90
C ARG A 45 -9.26 25.61 -12.89
N ALA A 46 -9.76 24.38 -12.71
CA ALA A 46 -9.13 23.41 -11.82
C ALA A 46 -7.73 23.05 -12.32
N ALA A 47 -7.58 22.80 -13.62
CA ALA A 47 -6.31 22.54 -14.26
C ALA A 47 -5.29 23.66 -14.04
N ALA A 48 -5.68 24.91 -14.24
CA ALA A 48 -4.79 26.05 -14.02
C ALA A 48 -4.29 26.13 -12.57
N ASN A 49 -5.20 25.94 -11.59
CA ASN A 49 -4.83 25.90 -10.18
C ASN A 49 -3.85 24.78 -9.86
N VAL A 50 -4.08 23.59 -10.43
CA VAL A 50 -3.20 22.43 -10.21
C VAL A 50 -1.86 22.63 -10.90
N THR A 51 -1.81 23.18 -12.11
CA THR A 51 -0.57 23.45 -12.85
C THR A 51 0.33 24.44 -12.09
N LEU A 52 -0.25 25.50 -11.52
CA LEU A 52 0.50 26.46 -10.69
C LEU A 52 1.19 25.81 -9.49
N LEU A 53 0.64 24.72 -8.96
CA LEU A 53 1.25 23.96 -7.89
C LEU A 53 2.19 22.86 -8.43
N ALA A 54 1.77 22.17 -9.49
CA ALA A 54 2.46 21.00 -10.02
C ALA A 54 3.83 21.34 -10.61
N LEU A 55 3.97 22.45 -11.33
CA LEU A 55 5.23 22.84 -11.98
C LEU A 55 6.34 23.08 -10.94
N PRO A 56 6.19 23.96 -9.94
CA PRO A 56 7.25 24.17 -8.94
C PRO A 56 7.52 22.93 -8.08
N GLN A 57 6.49 22.12 -7.79
CA GLN A 57 6.68 20.86 -7.07
C GLN A 57 7.50 19.86 -7.89
N SER A 58 7.28 19.76 -9.20
CA SER A 58 8.04 18.84 -10.04
C SER A 58 9.51 19.23 -10.18
N ILE A 59 9.81 20.54 -10.20
CA ILE A 59 11.18 21.06 -10.07
C ILE A 59 11.81 20.60 -8.75
N ALA A 60 11.07 20.77 -7.65
CA ALA A 60 11.52 20.35 -6.33
C ALA A 60 11.79 18.83 -6.25
N TYR A 61 10.94 18.02 -6.87
CA TYR A 61 11.09 16.57 -6.83
C TYR A 61 12.26 16.08 -7.70
N ALA A 62 12.52 16.74 -8.84
CA ALA A 62 13.74 16.48 -9.61
C ALA A 62 14.99 16.82 -8.79
N ALA A 63 15.00 17.96 -8.10
CA ALA A 63 16.09 18.34 -7.21
C ALA A 63 16.29 17.35 -6.05
N ILE A 64 15.21 16.86 -5.42
CA ILE A 64 15.29 15.81 -4.40
C ILE A 64 15.90 14.52 -4.96
N ALA A 65 15.55 14.17 -6.21
CA ALA A 65 16.08 12.99 -6.87
C ALA A 65 17.54 13.13 -7.32
N GLY A 66 18.13 14.34 -7.25
CA GLY A 66 19.45 14.63 -7.79
C GLY A 66 19.48 14.67 -9.31
N LEU A 67 18.34 14.96 -9.95
CA LEU A 67 18.15 14.99 -11.40
C LEU A 67 17.98 16.43 -11.90
N ASP A 68 18.24 16.63 -13.21
CA ASP A 68 17.91 17.87 -13.88
C ASP A 68 16.39 18.14 -13.84
N VAL A 69 16.02 19.42 -13.77
CA VAL A 69 14.63 19.87 -13.63
C VAL A 69 13.71 19.30 -14.71
N ILE A 70 14.23 19.09 -15.92
CA ILE A 70 13.48 18.58 -17.06
C ILE A 70 12.80 17.25 -16.78
N TYR A 71 13.46 16.32 -16.08
CA TYR A 71 12.91 14.99 -15.78
C TYR A 71 11.65 15.08 -14.91
N GLY A 72 11.65 16.01 -13.94
CA GLY A 72 10.50 16.23 -13.07
C GLY A 72 9.30 16.88 -13.79
N VAL A 73 9.57 17.93 -14.56
CA VAL A 73 8.49 18.67 -15.24
C VAL A 73 7.89 17.87 -16.41
N MET A 74 8.69 17.08 -17.13
CA MET A 74 8.21 16.17 -18.16
C MET A 74 7.33 15.07 -17.56
N SER A 75 7.76 14.47 -16.46
CA SER A 75 6.93 13.49 -15.75
C SER A 75 5.60 14.08 -15.29
N ALA A 76 5.61 15.29 -14.72
CA ALA A 76 4.38 15.95 -14.28
C ALA A 76 3.41 16.27 -15.43
N ALA A 77 3.94 16.68 -16.59
CA ALA A 77 3.14 16.96 -17.77
C ALA A 77 2.54 15.69 -18.37
N VAL A 78 3.38 14.71 -18.67
CA VAL A 78 3.00 13.51 -19.42
C VAL A 78 2.13 12.58 -18.56
N ALA A 79 2.50 12.36 -17.29
CA ALA A 79 1.72 11.50 -16.41
C ALA A 79 0.32 12.06 -16.16
N ALA A 80 0.17 13.38 -15.97
CA ALA A 80 -1.14 14.02 -15.80
C ALA A 80 -2.01 13.94 -17.07
N MET A 81 -1.42 13.90 -18.28
CA MET A 81 -2.16 13.70 -19.52
C MET A 81 -2.66 12.28 -19.71
N ILE A 82 -1.79 11.31 -19.42
CA ILE A 82 -2.04 9.89 -19.73
C ILE A 82 -2.90 9.22 -18.66
N ALA A 83 -2.63 9.49 -17.37
CA ALA A 83 -3.32 8.84 -16.27
C ALA A 83 -4.86 8.84 -16.38
N PRO A 84 -5.53 9.97 -16.63
CA PRO A 84 -6.99 10.02 -16.65
C PRO A 84 -7.62 9.18 -17.75
N LEU A 85 -6.87 8.87 -18.81
CA LEU A 85 -7.34 8.02 -19.92
C LEU A 85 -7.59 6.58 -19.46
N PHE A 86 -6.82 6.10 -18.48
CA PHE A 86 -6.85 4.73 -18.00
C PHE A 86 -7.34 4.60 -16.55
N ALA A 87 -7.41 5.70 -15.79
CA ALA A 87 -7.81 5.70 -14.40
C ALA A 87 -9.31 5.44 -14.22
N SER A 88 -9.69 4.79 -13.13
CA SER A 88 -11.04 4.73 -12.60
C SER A 88 -11.41 6.05 -11.91
N SER A 89 -10.51 6.58 -11.10
CA SER A 89 -10.70 7.79 -10.31
C SER A 89 -10.84 9.06 -11.15
N ARG A 90 -11.85 9.89 -10.83
CA ARG A 90 -12.18 11.12 -11.58
C ARG A 90 -11.18 12.24 -11.40
N TYR A 91 -10.64 12.40 -10.20
CA TYR A 91 -9.84 13.55 -9.78
C TYR A 91 -8.33 13.27 -9.74
N ASN A 92 -7.93 12.08 -10.15
CA ASN A 92 -6.55 11.63 -10.06
C ASN A 92 -5.61 12.47 -10.93
N VAL A 93 -4.56 13.03 -10.31
CA VAL A 93 -3.48 13.77 -11.00
C VAL A 93 -2.16 13.11 -10.65
N LEU A 94 -1.63 12.32 -11.59
CA LEU A 94 -0.33 11.67 -11.44
C LEU A 94 0.83 12.63 -11.77
N GLY A 95 1.99 12.25 -11.30
CA GLY A 95 3.27 12.91 -11.54
C GLY A 95 4.28 12.56 -10.45
N PRO A 96 5.49 13.14 -10.44
CA PRO A 96 6.49 12.82 -9.44
C PRO A 96 6.01 13.17 -8.03
N THR A 97 6.49 12.43 -7.02
CA THR A 97 6.19 12.66 -5.59
C THR A 97 7.48 12.72 -4.78
N ASN A 98 7.41 13.26 -3.56
CA ASN A 98 8.54 13.29 -2.64
C ASN A 98 9.12 11.89 -2.40
N ALA A 99 8.24 10.91 -2.20
CA ALA A 99 8.64 9.56 -1.82
C ALA A 99 9.34 8.84 -2.98
N THR A 100 8.79 8.92 -4.20
CA THR A 100 9.43 8.33 -5.39
C THR A 100 10.74 9.03 -5.74
N ALA A 101 10.79 10.35 -5.63
CA ALA A 101 11.99 11.15 -5.89
C ALA A 101 13.13 10.79 -4.93
N PHE A 102 12.82 10.74 -3.63
CA PHE A 102 13.85 10.42 -2.64
C PHE A 102 14.26 8.95 -2.64
N MET A 103 13.35 8.04 -3.00
CA MET A 103 13.71 6.63 -3.22
C MET A 103 14.71 6.48 -4.37
N LEU A 104 14.52 7.24 -5.45
CA LEU A 104 15.43 7.30 -6.58
C LEU A 104 16.82 7.82 -6.13
N PHE A 105 16.85 8.97 -5.44
CA PHE A 105 18.09 9.52 -4.86
C PHE A 105 18.82 8.51 -3.98
N SER A 106 18.11 7.91 -3.02
CA SER A 106 18.68 6.96 -2.06
C SER A 106 19.31 5.74 -2.71
N PHE A 107 18.73 5.26 -3.82
CA PHE A 107 19.26 4.13 -4.56
C PHE A 107 20.56 4.47 -5.30
N PHE A 108 20.55 5.57 -6.06
CA PHE A 108 21.72 5.96 -6.83
C PHE A 108 22.87 6.44 -5.93
N ALA A 109 22.58 7.09 -4.80
CA ALA A 109 23.60 7.52 -3.85
C ALA A 109 24.39 6.35 -3.22
N VAL A 110 23.78 5.16 -3.11
CA VAL A 110 24.47 3.95 -2.59
C VAL A 110 25.19 3.16 -3.69
N ASN A 111 24.92 3.46 -4.95
CA ASN A 111 25.48 2.75 -6.10
C ASN A 111 26.20 3.73 -7.04
N PRO A 112 27.46 4.13 -6.75
CA PRO A 112 28.19 5.16 -7.51
C PRO A 112 28.37 4.81 -8.99
N GLU A 113 28.57 3.53 -9.31
CA GLU A 113 28.70 3.05 -10.71
C GLU A 113 27.41 3.32 -11.50
N LEU A 114 26.25 3.04 -10.91
CA LEU A 114 24.96 3.30 -11.53
C LEU A 114 24.62 4.80 -11.52
N GLN A 115 25.10 5.53 -10.52
CA GLN A 115 24.89 6.98 -10.43
C GLN A 115 25.52 7.72 -11.60
N SER A 116 26.73 7.35 -12.03
CA SER A 116 27.40 7.94 -13.19
C SER A 116 26.61 7.77 -14.49
N ARG A 117 25.81 6.70 -14.59
CA ARG A 117 24.94 6.35 -15.73
C ARG A 117 23.46 6.68 -15.47
N CYS A 118 23.14 7.44 -14.42
CA CYS A 118 21.76 7.68 -13.99
C CYS A 118 20.87 8.19 -15.15
N HIS A 119 21.35 9.13 -15.95
CA HIS A 119 20.58 9.70 -17.08
C HIS A 119 20.27 8.66 -18.17
N GLU A 120 21.15 7.70 -18.39
CA GLU A 120 20.96 6.59 -19.33
C GLU A 120 19.99 5.54 -18.78
N LEU A 121 20.12 5.23 -17.47
CA LEU A 121 19.36 4.19 -16.81
C LEU A 121 17.94 4.61 -16.41
N LEU A 122 17.70 5.92 -16.28
CA LEU A 122 16.40 6.46 -15.82
C LEU A 122 15.22 6.05 -16.73
N PRO A 123 15.29 6.16 -18.07
CA PRO A 123 14.21 5.69 -18.94
C PRO A 123 13.92 4.19 -18.76
N LEU A 124 14.96 3.37 -18.60
CA LEU A 124 14.83 1.94 -18.37
C LEU A 124 14.14 1.65 -17.02
N LEU A 125 14.55 2.34 -15.97
CA LEU A 125 13.91 2.22 -14.65
C LEU A 125 12.42 2.57 -14.71
N VAL A 126 12.08 3.71 -15.35
CA VAL A 126 10.68 4.15 -15.45
C VAL A 126 9.86 3.18 -16.30
N PHE A 127 10.47 2.59 -17.31
CA PHE A 127 9.87 1.52 -18.11
C PHE A 127 9.63 0.25 -17.27
N ILE A 128 10.58 -0.16 -16.42
CA ILE A 128 10.39 -1.29 -15.48
C ILE A 128 9.21 -0.99 -14.53
N VAL A 129 9.14 0.21 -13.96
CA VAL A 129 8.01 0.64 -13.11
C VAL A 129 6.69 0.54 -13.88
N ALA A 130 6.67 0.95 -15.15
CA ALA A 130 5.48 0.86 -15.99
C ALA A 130 5.02 -0.59 -16.16
N ILE A 131 5.92 -1.48 -16.60
CA ILE A 131 5.60 -2.89 -16.82
C ILE A 131 5.16 -3.59 -15.54
N VAL A 132 5.87 -3.36 -14.43
CA VAL A 132 5.52 -3.94 -13.11
C VAL A 132 4.12 -3.47 -12.68
N SER A 133 3.80 -2.18 -12.85
CA SER A 133 2.48 -1.65 -12.50
C SER A 133 1.38 -2.21 -13.40
N MET A 134 1.63 -2.36 -14.71
CA MET A 134 0.67 -2.95 -15.65
C MET A 134 0.42 -4.43 -15.33
N LEU A 135 1.48 -5.21 -15.12
CA LEU A 135 1.36 -6.62 -14.73
C LEU A 135 0.67 -6.76 -13.37
N GLY A 136 1.01 -5.89 -12.41
CA GLY A 136 0.37 -5.86 -11.10
C GLY A 136 -1.13 -5.57 -11.19
N ALA A 137 -1.55 -4.67 -12.08
CA ALA A 137 -2.96 -4.40 -12.34
C ALA A 137 -3.68 -5.64 -12.92
N LEU A 138 -3.08 -6.27 -13.94
CA LEU A 138 -3.64 -7.47 -14.58
C LEU A 138 -3.75 -8.64 -13.60
N LEU A 139 -2.78 -8.80 -12.72
CA LEU A 139 -2.79 -9.83 -11.66
C LEU A 139 -3.60 -9.43 -10.43
N LYS A 140 -4.27 -8.28 -10.46
CA LYS A 140 -5.06 -7.70 -9.35
C LYS A 140 -4.26 -7.56 -8.04
N VAL A 141 -2.98 -7.24 -8.15
CA VAL A 141 -2.07 -7.07 -7.00
C VAL A 141 -2.52 -5.89 -6.13
N ALA A 142 -3.16 -4.86 -6.71
CA ALA A 142 -3.65 -3.71 -5.94
C ALA A 142 -4.68 -4.10 -4.87
N ASP A 143 -5.46 -5.17 -5.07
CA ASP A 143 -6.34 -5.73 -4.04
C ASP A 143 -5.55 -6.32 -2.87
N MET A 144 -4.41 -6.95 -3.15
CA MET A 144 -3.51 -7.48 -2.11
C MET A 144 -2.83 -6.37 -1.32
N LEU A 145 -2.53 -5.22 -1.95
CA LEU A 145 -1.92 -4.07 -1.28
C LEU A 145 -2.84 -3.48 -0.18
N GLN A 146 -4.15 -3.76 -0.23
CA GLN A 146 -5.09 -3.34 0.81
C GLN A 146 -4.87 -4.04 2.15
N TYR A 147 -4.22 -5.21 2.17
CA TYR A 147 -3.85 -5.95 3.39
C TYR A 147 -2.57 -5.40 4.05
N VAL A 148 -1.83 -4.53 3.37
CA VAL A 148 -0.67 -3.85 3.97
C VAL A 148 -1.18 -2.78 4.93
N SER A 149 -0.72 -2.83 6.19
CA SER A 149 -1.13 -1.85 7.19
C SER A 149 -0.71 -0.43 6.78
N ARG A 150 -1.58 0.53 7.00
CA ARG A 150 -1.25 1.96 6.86
C ARG A 150 -0.07 2.38 7.73
N SER A 151 0.18 1.66 8.82
CA SER A 151 1.29 1.88 9.73
C SER A 151 2.65 1.80 9.02
N VAL A 152 2.79 0.93 8.00
CA VAL A 152 4.00 0.87 7.15
C VAL A 152 4.24 2.21 6.47
N LEU A 153 3.22 2.74 5.79
CA LEU A 153 3.37 4.00 5.07
C LEU A 153 3.62 5.17 6.02
N VAL A 154 2.98 5.20 7.18
CA VAL A 154 3.18 6.25 8.20
C VAL A 154 4.62 6.24 8.71
N GLY A 155 5.17 5.07 9.03
CA GLY A 155 6.58 4.93 9.46
C GLY A 155 7.56 5.31 8.35
N TYR A 156 7.34 4.79 7.13
CA TYR A 156 8.14 5.09 5.95
C TYR A 156 8.17 6.60 5.63
N MET A 157 7.00 7.25 5.56
CA MET A 157 6.90 8.67 5.24
C MET A 157 7.55 9.56 6.30
N ALA A 158 7.42 9.19 7.58
CA ALA A 158 8.09 9.91 8.66
C ALA A 158 9.62 9.80 8.56
N GLY A 159 10.16 8.61 8.30
CA GLY A 159 11.60 8.42 8.08
C GLY A 159 12.12 9.13 6.84
N ALA A 160 11.39 9.02 5.72
CA ALA A 160 11.71 9.72 4.49
C ALA A 160 11.73 11.26 4.70
N ALA A 161 10.79 11.80 5.48
CA ALA A 161 10.76 13.22 5.79
C ALA A 161 12.01 13.68 6.54
N VAL A 162 12.49 12.89 7.52
CA VAL A 162 13.76 13.18 8.24
C VAL A 162 14.93 13.26 7.26
N LEU A 163 15.04 12.25 6.39
CA LEU A 163 16.14 12.18 5.42
C LEU A 163 16.05 13.30 4.36
N ILE A 164 14.85 13.62 3.85
CA ILE A 164 14.66 14.73 2.90
C ILE A 164 15.05 16.05 3.56
N ILE A 165 14.56 16.32 4.77
CA ILE A 165 14.92 17.55 5.49
C ILE A 165 16.43 17.63 5.67
N GLY A 166 17.06 16.55 6.13
CA GLY A 166 18.51 16.51 6.30
C GLY A 166 19.27 16.79 5.00
N ASN A 167 18.87 16.16 3.89
CA ASN A 167 19.50 16.39 2.58
C ASN A 167 19.31 17.82 2.07
N GLN A 168 18.16 18.46 2.34
CA GLN A 168 17.90 19.84 1.95
C GLN A 168 18.64 20.87 2.83
N LEU A 169 19.21 20.47 3.95
CA LEU A 169 20.11 21.33 4.72
C LEU A 169 21.41 21.62 3.96
N LYS A 170 21.86 20.74 3.05
CA LYS A 170 23.07 20.96 2.26
C LYS A 170 22.98 22.25 1.42
N PRO A 171 22.06 22.40 0.47
CA PRO A 171 21.92 23.62 -0.32
C PRO A 171 21.46 24.82 0.52
N LEU A 172 20.72 24.60 1.61
CA LEU A 172 20.30 25.68 2.50
C LEU A 172 21.47 26.27 3.29
N LEU A 173 22.45 25.45 3.65
CA LEU A 173 23.67 25.90 4.38
C LEU A 173 24.83 26.20 3.43
N GLY A 174 24.68 25.99 2.11
CA GLY A 174 25.76 26.17 1.12
C GLY A 174 26.84 25.10 1.24
N LEU A 175 26.48 23.87 1.63
CA LEU A 175 27.43 22.78 1.90
C LEU A 175 27.53 21.76 0.76
N ASP A 176 26.88 21.99 -0.39
CA ASP A 176 26.82 21.01 -1.47
C ASP A 176 28.20 20.55 -1.96
N GLN A 177 29.19 21.42 -1.95
CA GLN A 177 30.56 21.11 -2.37
C GLN A 177 31.42 20.42 -1.30
N PHE A 178 30.97 20.40 -0.03
CA PHE A 178 31.74 19.90 1.12
C PHE A 178 31.21 18.56 1.64
N VAL A 179 30.06 18.12 1.16
CA VAL A 179 29.38 16.92 1.62
C VAL A 179 29.41 15.83 0.55
N ASP A 180 29.92 14.67 0.93
CA ASP A 180 29.98 13.50 0.05
C ASP A 180 28.58 12.89 -0.14
N ALA A 181 28.11 12.87 -1.38
CA ALA A 181 26.78 12.35 -1.74
C ALA A 181 26.60 10.86 -1.38
N GLU A 182 27.66 10.06 -1.51
CA GLU A 182 27.61 8.60 -1.23
C GLU A 182 27.28 8.32 0.24
N LYS A 183 27.81 9.14 1.15
CA LYS A 183 27.59 8.97 2.60
C LYS A 183 26.23 9.48 3.07
N THR A 184 25.50 10.23 2.25
CA THR A 184 24.22 10.85 2.65
C THR A 184 22.97 9.99 2.39
N ALA A 185 23.13 8.76 1.93
CA ALA A 185 22.02 7.83 1.67
C ALA A 185 21.33 7.31 2.93
N THR A 186 22.02 7.34 4.08
CA THR A 186 21.50 6.92 5.40
C THR A 186 21.52 8.09 6.37
N PHE A 187 20.67 8.01 7.42
CA PHE A 187 20.58 9.07 8.43
C PHE A 187 21.91 9.37 9.13
N PHE A 188 22.62 8.32 9.56
CA PHE A 188 23.88 8.52 10.30
C PHE A 188 25.00 9.08 9.42
N GLY A 189 25.09 8.61 8.17
CA GLY A 189 26.02 9.16 7.20
C GLY A 189 25.73 10.63 6.93
N LEU A 190 24.47 10.96 6.65
CA LEU A 190 24.02 12.33 6.44
C LEU A 190 24.29 13.23 7.65
N ALA A 191 23.92 12.80 8.86
CA ALA A 191 24.12 13.56 10.08
C ALA A 191 25.63 13.78 10.37
N GLY A 192 26.45 12.75 10.16
CA GLY A 192 27.90 12.83 10.31
C GLY A 192 28.54 13.84 9.36
N GLU A 193 28.20 13.75 8.07
CA GLU A 193 28.70 14.68 7.04
C GLU A 193 28.25 16.12 7.30
N LEU A 194 26.99 16.35 7.67
CA LEU A 194 26.49 17.68 8.00
C LEU A 194 27.19 18.29 9.23
N LEU A 195 27.39 17.51 10.30
CA LEU A 195 28.09 17.96 11.50
C LEU A 195 29.54 18.26 11.22
N TRP A 196 30.22 17.47 10.38
CA TRP A 196 31.61 17.72 10.00
C TRP A 196 31.74 18.96 9.14
N SER A 197 30.83 19.18 8.19
CA SER A 197 30.86 20.28 7.22
C SER A 197 30.29 21.59 7.77
N ILE A 198 29.68 21.62 8.95
CA ILE A 198 28.98 22.79 9.50
C ILE A 198 29.87 24.05 9.60
N LYS A 199 31.19 23.85 9.72
CA LYS A 199 32.20 24.95 9.76
C LYS A 199 32.26 25.76 8.45
N HIS A 200 31.80 25.17 7.35
CA HIS A 200 31.84 25.79 6.02
C HIS A 200 30.48 26.41 5.64
N THR A 201 29.59 26.58 6.62
CA THR A 201 28.27 27.19 6.39
C THR A 201 28.39 28.60 5.83
N GLN A 202 27.66 28.83 4.73
CA GLN A 202 27.61 30.13 4.06
C GLN A 202 26.36 30.91 4.50
N TRP A 203 26.53 32.22 4.77
CA TRP A 203 25.41 33.05 5.24
C TRP A 203 24.43 33.44 4.13
N VAL A 204 24.86 33.50 2.85
CA VAL A 204 24.03 33.91 1.72
C VAL A 204 22.90 32.92 1.42
N PRO A 205 23.17 31.61 1.30
CA PRO A 205 22.10 30.63 1.17
C PRO A 205 21.09 30.64 2.33
N LEU A 206 21.59 30.83 3.56
CA LEU A 206 20.74 30.99 4.75
C LEU A 206 19.83 32.22 4.65
N LEU A 207 20.33 33.35 4.19
CA LEU A 207 19.53 34.56 3.98
C LEU A 207 18.45 34.33 2.92
N MET A 208 18.84 33.74 1.79
CA MET A 208 17.89 33.41 0.72
C MET A 208 16.77 32.46 1.22
N GLY A 209 17.14 31.43 1.98
CA GLY A 209 16.20 30.54 2.61
C GLY A 209 15.29 31.25 3.62
N ALA A 210 15.87 32.08 4.52
CA ALA A 210 15.10 32.79 5.53
C ALA A 210 14.06 33.75 4.91
N VAL A 211 14.41 34.49 3.87
CA VAL A 211 13.48 35.39 3.17
C VAL A 211 12.38 34.56 2.46
N THR A 212 12.78 33.49 1.78
CA THR A 212 11.82 32.65 1.05
C THR A 212 10.82 31.98 2.00
N ILE A 213 11.27 31.47 3.17
CA ILE A 213 10.35 30.85 4.14
C ILE A 213 9.44 31.89 4.79
N LEU A 214 9.91 33.12 5.03
CA LEU A 214 9.07 34.22 5.53
C LEU A 214 7.95 34.56 4.53
N ILE A 215 8.28 34.66 3.25
CA ILE A 215 7.29 34.86 2.17
C ILE A 215 6.28 33.70 2.17
N TYR A 216 6.76 32.46 2.21
CA TYR A 216 5.88 31.28 2.25
C TYR A 216 4.94 31.29 3.46
N CYS A 217 5.44 31.50 4.65
CA CYS A 217 4.65 31.56 5.88
C CYS A 217 3.65 32.73 5.87
N GLY A 218 4.07 33.87 5.36
CA GLY A 218 3.22 35.06 5.20
C GLY A 218 2.01 34.77 4.30
N PHE A 219 2.23 34.25 3.10
CA PHE A 219 1.14 33.89 2.18
C PHE A 219 0.27 32.75 2.70
N LYS A 220 0.86 31.71 3.32
CA LYS A 220 0.12 30.59 3.91
C LYS A 220 -0.82 31.05 5.03
N ARG A 221 -0.42 32.08 5.80
CA ARG A 221 -1.23 32.63 6.90
C ARG A 221 -2.28 33.63 6.40
N TRP A 222 -1.92 34.50 5.46
CA TRP A 222 -2.79 35.61 5.02
C TRP A 222 -3.81 35.17 3.99
N LYS A 223 -3.40 34.37 3.00
CA LYS A 223 -4.24 33.95 1.87
C LYS A 223 -4.28 32.42 1.70
N LYS A 224 -5.00 31.72 2.58
CA LYS A 224 -5.06 30.24 2.63
C LYS A 224 -5.44 29.55 1.30
N LYS A 225 -6.08 30.26 0.36
CA LYS A 225 -6.48 29.71 -0.95
C LYS A 225 -5.42 29.88 -2.04
N TRP A 226 -4.34 30.62 -1.78
CA TRP A 226 -3.31 30.89 -2.76
C TRP A 226 -2.20 29.81 -2.69
N PRO A 227 -1.56 29.49 -3.84
CA PRO A 227 -0.48 28.52 -3.89
C PRO A 227 0.81 29.12 -3.29
N ALA A 228 0.87 29.17 -1.95
CA ALA A 228 1.95 29.84 -1.21
C ALA A 228 3.35 29.31 -1.60
N PHE A 229 3.48 28.00 -1.92
CA PHE A 229 4.72 27.40 -2.38
C PHE A 229 5.21 28.05 -3.68
N SER A 230 4.34 28.10 -4.70
CA SER A 230 4.68 28.66 -6.01
C SER A 230 4.99 30.16 -5.96
N ILE A 231 4.21 30.89 -5.16
CA ILE A 231 4.41 32.34 -4.98
C ILE A 231 5.72 32.61 -4.26
N ALA A 232 6.04 31.86 -3.22
CA ALA A 232 7.28 32.03 -2.48
C ALA A 232 8.51 31.69 -3.36
N LEU A 233 8.43 30.62 -4.17
CA LEU A 233 9.48 30.29 -5.12
C LEU A 233 9.65 31.39 -6.17
N LEU A 234 8.55 31.85 -6.78
CA LEU A 234 8.57 32.90 -7.80
C LEU A 234 9.17 34.22 -7.25
N LEU A 235 8.68 34.67 -6.10
CA LEU A 235 9.19 35.91 -5.48
C LEU A 235 10.65 35.78 -5.03
N GLY A 236 11.03 34.62 -4.45
CA GLY A 236 12.42 34.31 -4.13
C GLY A 236 13.33 34.34 -5.36
N SER A 237 12.87 33.76 -6.47
CA SER A 237 13.60 33.79 -7.74
C SER A 237 13.69 35.20 -8.33
N ILE A 238 12.63 36.01 -8.27
CA ILE A 238 12.66 37.39 -8.74
C ILE A 238 13.61 38.26 -7.89
N ILE A 239 13.67 38.05 -6.57
CA ILE A 239 14.52 38.82 -5.66
C ILE A 239 15.99 38.44 -5.81
N PHE A 240 16.29 37.13 -5.76
CA PHE A 240 17.65 36.62 -5.66
C PHE A 240 18.25 36.19 -7.00
N GLY A 241 17.42 35.74 -7.95
CA GLY A 241 17.91 35.29 -9.26
C GLY A 241 18.75 36.31 -10.01
N PRO A 242 18.30 37.57 -10.15
CA PRO A 242 19.15 38.61 -10.79
C PRO A 242 20.43 38.88 -10.03
N LEU A 243 20.41 38.85 -8.68
CA LEU A 243 21.61 39.08 -7.87
C LEU A 243 22.67 38.00 -8.11
N ILE A 244 22.24 36.76 -8.28
CA ILE A 244 23.12 35.62 -8.59
C ILE A 244 23.58 35.69 -10.03
N HIS A 245 22.66 35.88 -10.98
CA HIS A 245 22.96 35.89 -12.42
C HIS A 245 23.97 37.00 -12.80
N TYR A 246 23.84 38.17 -12.22
CA TYR A 246 24.77 39.28 -12.47
C TYR A 246 25.97 39.32 -11.51
N GLY A 247 26.12 38.33 -10.61
CA GLY A 247 27.26 38.23 -9.69
C GLY A 247 27.40 39.42 -8.74
N ILE A 248 26.26 39.93 -8.22
CA ILE A 248 26.27 41.15 -7.40
C ILE A 248 26.75 40.83 -5.97
N GLY A 249 27.96 41.30 -5.63
CA GLY A 249 28.51 41.18 -4.27
C GLY A 249 28.68 39.72 -3.81
N SER A 250 28.19 39.40 -2.61
CA SER A 250 28.33 38.05 -2.02
C SER A 250 27.41 36.99 -2.65
N PHE A 251 26.58 37.32 -3.65
CA PHE A 251 25.72 36.39 -4.35
C PHE A 251 26.41 35.70 -5.53
N GLU A 252 27.62 36.13 -5.89
CA GLU A 252 28.45 35.49 -6.91
C GLU A 252 28.76 34.03 -6.54
N GLY A 253 28.63 33.11 -7.52
CA GLY A 253 28.94 31.70 -7.32
C GLY A 253 27.91 30.91 -6.54
N GLN A 254 26.74 31.49 -6.22
CA GLN A 254 25.64 30.73 -5.60
C GLN A 254 24.99 29.79 -6.60
N GLU A 255 24.61 28.61 -6.13
CA GLU A 255 24.08 27.54 -7.01
C GLU A 255 22.64 27.80 -7.42
N THR A 256 22.40 27.66 -8.72
CA THR A 256 21.08 27.67 -9.38
C THR A 256 20.82 26.36 -10.09
N PHE A 257 19.64 26.19 -10.70
CA PHE A 257 19.31 25.03 -11.49
C PHE A 257 19.72 25.23 -12.94
N ARG A 258 20.21 24.15 -13.55
CA ARG A 258 20.53 24.14 -14.97
C ARG A 258 19.24 24.31 -15.79
N THR A 259 19.25 25.27 -16.70
CA THR A 259 18.17 25.46 -17.67
C THR A 259 18.16 24.35 -18.71
N PHE A 260 17.01 24.15 -19.36
CA PHE A 260 16.83 23.17 -20.43
C PHE A 260 16.30 23.84 -21.69
N GLY A 261 16.62 23.27 -22.83
CA GLY A 261 16.20 23.74 -24.14
C GLY A 261 15.41 22.68 -24.92
N PHE A 262 15.09 22.99 -26.18
CA PHE A 262 14.37 22.05 -27.06
C PHE A 262 15.12 20.73 -27.31
N LYS A 263 16.44 20.71 -27.19
CA LYS A 263 17.25 19.50 -27.32
C LYS A 263 16.97 18.49 -26.21
N ASP A 264 16.62 18.98 -25.03
CA ASP A 264 16.34 18.17 -23.84
C ASP A 264 14.88 17.64 -23.84
N LEU A 265 14.03 18.13 -24.76
CA LEU A 265 12.65 17.68 -24.94
C LEU A 265 12.54 16.49 -25.92
N VAL A 266 13.63 16.02 -26.45
CA VAL A 266 13.61 14.89 -27.39
C VAL A 266 13.23 13.62 -26.61
N PRO A 267 12.26 12.83 -27.11
CA PRO A 267 11.91 11.56 -26.50
C PRO A 267 13.13 10.65 -26.33
N THR A 268 13.30 10.11 -25.15
CA THR A 268 14.39 9.19 -24.83
C THR A 268 13.81 7.79 -24.64
N MET A 269 14.15 6.86 -25.53
CA MET A 269 13.75 5.46 -25.33
C MET A 269 14.85 4.70 -24.59
N PRO A 270 14.47 3.73 -23.73
CA PRO A 270 15.44 2.82 -23.15
C PRO A 270 16.23 2.11 -24.26
N ASN A 271 17.54 2.04 -24.13
CA ASN A 271 18.38 1.32 -25.09
C ASN A 271 18.32 -0.19 -24.81
N PHE A 272 17.36 -0.88 -25.41
CA PHE A 272 17.18 -2.34 -25.25
C PHE A 272 18.25 -3.19 -25.94
N PHE A 273 19.07 -2.60 -26.78
CA PHE A 273 20.12 -3.33 -27.56
C PHE A 273 21.51 -3.18 -26.92
N HIS A 274 21.60 -2.60 -25.72
CA HIS A 274 22.88 -2.51 -25.03
C HIS A 274 23.33 -3.90 -24.54
N PRO A 275 24.64 -4.28 -24.69
CA PRO A 275 25.10 -5.61 -24.27
C PRO A 275 24.86 -5.96 -22.79
N GLU A 276 24.85 -4.95 -21.92
CA GLU A 276 24.67 -5.12 -20.46
C GLU A 276 23.21 -4.95 -20.01
N ILE A 277 22.25 -4.89 -20.91
CA ILE A 277 20.84 -4.61 -20.58
C ILE A 277 20.26 -5.54 -19.50
N PHE A 278 20.64 -6.83 -19.50
CA PHE A 278 20.17 -7.78 -18.50
C PHE A 278 20.75 -7.49 -17.11
N ASN A 279 21.99 -7.04 -17.03
CA ASN A 279 22.63 -6.63 -15.79
C ASN A 279 21.96 -5.35 -15.26
N ASP A 280 21.72 -4.38 -16.13
CA ASP A 280 21.02 -3.13 -15.81
C ASP A 280 19.58 -3.41 -15.32
N ILE A 281 18.83 -4.27 -16.00
CA ILE A 281 17.49 -4.69 -15.57
C ILE A 281 17.56 -5.37 -14.20
N SER A 282 18.48 -6.30 -13.99
CA SER A 282 18.65 -7.00 -12.70
C SER A 282 18.96 -6.03 -11.56
N ALA A 283 19.84 -5.06 -11.78
CA ALA A 283 20.21 -4.05 -10.82
C ALA A 283 19.04 -3.11 -10.47
N LEU A 284 18.24 -2.72 -11.46
CA LEU A 284 17.13 -1.76 -11.30
C LEU A 284 15.81 -2.41 -10.87
N LEU A 285 15.66 -3.74 -11.00
CA LEU A 285 14.39 -4.43 -10.77
C LEU A 285 13.87 -4.23 -9.35
N GLY A 286 14.74 -4.32 -8.35
CA GLY A 286 14.38 -4.11 -6.95
C GLY A 286 13.84 -2.72 -6.67
N LEU A 287 14.48 -1.70 -7.22
CA LEU A 287 14.03 -0.31 -7.15
C LEU A 287 12.72 -0.12 -7.92
N GLY A 288 12.62 -0.66 -9.12
CA GLY A 288 11.41 -0.59 -9.96
C GLY A 288 10.19 -1.20 -9.28
N LEU A 289 10.34 -2.39 -8.67
CA LEU A 289 9.31 -3.04 -7.85
C LEU A 289 8.90 -2.17 -6.66
N ALA A 290 9.86 -1.60 -5.93
CA ALA A 290 9.59 -0.76 -4.77
C ALA A 290 8.83 0.52 -5.16
N ILE A 291 9.23 1.18 -6.26
CA ILE A 291 8.55 2.39 -6.75
C ILE A 291 7.13 2.04 -7.24
N ALA A 292 6.94 0.97 -8.00
CA ALA A 292 5.62 0.54 -8.46
C ALA A 292 4.68 0.20 -7.30
N PHE A 293 5.20 -0.48 -6.29
CA PHE A 293 4.49 -0.80 -5.06
C PHE A 293 4.09 0.48 -4.29
N LEU A 294 5.04 1.39 -4.05
CA LEU A 294 4.80 2.64 -3.34
C LEU A 294 3.80 3.52 -4.10
N ALA A 295 3.98 3.67 -5.42
CA ALA A 295 3.09 4.44 -6.28
C ALA A 295 1.65 3.92 -6.22
N SER A 296 1.46 2.60 -6.21
CA SER A 296 0.15 1.96 -6.10
C SER A 296 -0.48 2.16 -4.73
N LEU A 297 0.30 2.08 -3.65
CA LEU A 297 -0.18 2.38 -2.29
C LEU A 297 -0.60 3.85 -2.15
N GLU A 298 0.24 4.80 -2.57
CA GLU A 298 -0.07 6.23 -2.52
C GLU A 298 -1.35 6.54 -3.31
N ASN A 299 -1.46 6.00 -4.51
CA ASN A 299 -2.62 6.21 -5.37
C ASN A 299 -3.89 5.60 -4.78
N THR A 300 -3.83 4.39 -4.23
CA THR A 300 -4.97 3.73 -3.57
C THR A 300 -5.46 4.55 -2.38
N LEU A 301 -4.55 5.04 -1.54
CA LEU A 301 -4.92 5.87 -0.38
C LEU A 301 -5.51 7.22 -0.81
N MET A 302 -4.95 7.84 -1.83
CA MET A 302 -5.46 9.07 -2.42
C MET A 302 -6.86 8.86 -2.98
N ALA A 303 -7.07 7.84 -3.82
CA ALA A 303 -8.34 7.52 -4.43
C ALA A 303 -9.41 7.25 -3.36
N LYS A 304 -9.11 6.44 -2.33
CA LYS A 304 -10.02 6.17 -1.20
C LYS A 304 -10.32 7.43 -0.38
N SER A 305 -9.34 8.30 -0.17
CA SER A 305 -9.53 9.56 0.57
C SER A 305 -10.48 10.51 -0.15
N ILE A 306 -10.40 10.61 -1.47
CA ILE A 306 -11.31 11.43 -2.28
C ILE A 306 -12.67 10.75 -2.40
N ALA A 307 -12.71 9.45 -2.64
CA ALA A 307 -13.93 8.67 -2.73
C ALA A 307 -14.79 8.76 -1.46
N SER A 308 -14.15 8.83 -0.27
CA SER A 308 -14.87 9.02 1.00
C SER A 308 -15.59 10.37 1.10
N GLN A 309 -15.19 11.38 0.32
CA GLN A 309 -15.82 12.71 0.29
C GLN A 309 -16.82 12.86 -0.87
N THR A 310 -16.60 12.15 -1.98
CA THR A 310 -17.43 12.26 -3.19
C THR A 310 -18.50 11.17 -3.27
N GLY A 311 -18.32 10.04 -2.58
CA GLY A 311 -19.15 8.85 -2.74
C GLY A 311 -18.88 8.06 -4.03
N ASP A 312 -17.87 8.45 -4.81
CA ASP A 312 -17.49 7.75 -6.04
C ASP A 312 -16.93 6.36 -5.73
N ARG A 313 -17.22 5.39 -6.58
CA ARG A 313 -16.58 4.07 -6.53
C ARG A 313 -15.29 4.12 -7.34
N THR A 314 -14.19 3.67 -6.75
CA THR A 314 -12.88 3.60 -7.39
C THR A 314 -12.42 2.16 -7.47
N ASP A 315 -11.96 1.74 -8.64
CA ASP A 315 -11.30 0.47 -8.88
C ASP A 315 -9.78 0.68 -8.76
N VAL A 316 -9.18 0.06 -7.74
CA VAL A 316 -7.75 0.24 -7.43
C VAL A 316 -6.83 -0.46 -8.45
N ASN A 317 -7.30 -1.55 -9.08
CA ASN A 317 -6.53 -2.24 -10.12
C ASN A 317 -6.54 -1.43 -11.41
N GLN A 318 -7.68 -0.83 -11.76
CA GLN A 318 -7.79 0.10 -12.89
C GLN A 318 -6.90 1.34 -12.68
N ASP A 319 -6.86 1.87 -11.46
CA ASP A 319 -5.99 2.99 -11.12
C ASP A 319 -4.50 2.59 -11.14
N MET A 320 -4.15 1.34 -10.77
CA MET A 320 -2.79 0.81 -10.91
C MET A 320 -2.38 0.66 -12.39
N LEU A 321 -3.32 0.28 -13.27
CA LEU A 321 -3.10 0.27 -14.71
C LEU A 321 -2.77 1.68 -15.23
N SER A 322 -3.47 2.69 -14.73
CA SER A 322 -3.21 4.09 -15.11
C SER A 322 -1.81 4.56 -14.70
N ILE A 323 -1.28 4.09 -13.55
CA ILE A 323 0.11 4.33 -13.14
C ILE A 323 1.07 3.69 -14.16
N GLY A 324 0.79 2.46 -14.59
CA GLY A 324 1.60 1.76 -15.59
C GLY A 324 1.71 2.54 -16.90
N PHE A 325 0.57 2.92 -17.50
CA PHE A 325 0.57 3.69 -18.75
C PHE A 325 1.18 5.09 -18.59
N SER A 326 0.98 5.74 -17.46
CA SER A 326 1.59 7.04 -17.17
C SER A 326 3.10 6.97 -17.08
N ASN A 327 3.63 5.93 -16.43
CA ASN A 327 5.07 5.70 -16.36
C ASN A 327 5.64 5.27 -17.71
N LEU A 328 4.88 4.51 -18.52
CA LEU A 328 5.30 4.20 -19.89
C LEU A 328 5.46 5.47 -20.73
N GLY A 329 4.48 6.38 -20.66
CA GLY A 329 4.59 7.68 -21.31
C GLY A 329 5.75 8.53 -20.77
N SER A 330 5.94 8.53 -19.43
CA SER A 330 7.07 9.24 -18.81
C SER A 330 8.43 8.66 -19.22
N ALA A 331 8.56 7.33 -19.36
CA ALA A 331 9.79 6.69 -19.83
C ALA A 331 10.16 7.14 -21.24
N ILE A 332 9.17 7.22 -22.14
CA ILE A 332 9.38 7.66 -23.54
C ILE A 332 9.69 9.16 -23.59
N ALA A 333 9.04 9.95 -22.74
CA ALA A 333 9.20 11.40 -22.72
C ALA A 333 10.42 11.89 -21.93
N GLY A 334 11.25 11.01 -21.40
CA GLY A 334 12.39 11.38 -20.57
C GLY A 334 11.97 11.95 -19.20
N GLY A 335 10.91 11.41 -18.61
CA GLY A 335 10.47 11.78 -17.28
C GLY A 335 10.99 10.86 -16.19
N MET A 336 10.87 11.29 -14.92
CA MET A 336 11.12 10.45 -13.75
C MET A 336 9.85 9.66 -13.34
N PRO A 337 9.95 8.67 -12.42
CA PRO A 337 8.81 7.88 -11.99
C PRO A 337 7.66 8.73 -11.43
N ALA A 338 6.44 8.44 -11.89
CA ALA A 338 5.19 9.10 -11.49
C ALA A 338 4.36 8.25 -10.53
N SER A 339 3.70 8.90 -9.58
CA SER A 339 2.79 8.32 -8.59
C SER A 339 1.55 9.19 -8.39
N GLY A 340 0.57 8.68 -7.64
CA GLY A 340 -0.63 9.43 -7.25
C GLY A 340 -0.32 10.52 -6.22
N SER A 341 -0.60 11.77 -6.54
CA SER A 341 -0.39 12.88 -5.64
C SER A 341 -1.67 13.29 -4.92
N LEU A 342 -1.74 13.03 -3.60
CA LEU A 342 -2.89 13.46 -2.79
C LEU A 342 -3.10 14.98 -2.86
N THR A 343 -2.02 15.76 -2.78
CA THR A 343 -2.10 17.22 -2.75
C THR A 343 -2.67 17.78 -4.06
N ARG A 344 -2.16 17.32 -5.20
CA ARG A 344 -2.63 17.75 -6.52
C ARG A 344 -4.06 17.29 -6.80
N SER A 345 -4.38 16.04 -6.46
CA SER A 345 -5.72 15.47 -6.69
C SER A 345 -6.77 16.11 -5.78
N MET A 346 -6.45 16.38 -4.51
CA MET A 346 -7.33 17.15 -3.61
C MET A 346 -7.51 18.59 -4.07
N LEU A 347 -6.46 19.24 -4.57
CA LEU A 347 -6.57 20.57 -5.14
C LEU A 347 -7.47 20.57 -6.38
N ASN A 348 -7.34 19.57 -7.26
CA ASN A 348 -8.19 19.37 -8.42
C ASN A 348 -9.67 19.26 -8.00
N PHE A 349 -9.96 18.42 -7.02
CA PHE A 349 -11.30 18.27 -6.43
C PHE A 349 -11.83 19.59 -5.83
N HIS A 350 -11.06 20.23 -4.95
CA HIS A 350 -11.48 21.48 -4.29
C HIS A 350 -11.58 22.68 -5.22
N SER A 351 -10.87 22.66 -6.36
CA SER A 351 -11.00 23.67 -7.41
C SER A 351 -12.26 23.49 -8.26
N GLY A 352 -13.02 22.42 -8.01
CA GLY A 352 -14.32 22.17 -8.63
C GLY A 352 -14.23 21.48 -9.98
N ALA A 353 -13.20 20.66 -10.22
CA ALA A 353 -13.11 19.82 -11.41
C ALA A 353 -14.40 19.02 -11.61
N ALA A 354 -14.90 19.00 -12.84
CA ALA A 354 -16.14 18.32 -13.17
C ALA A 354 -15.92 16.94 -13.78
N THR A 355 -14.79 16.74 -14.47
CA THR A 355 -14.49 15.50 -15.19
C THR A 355 -12.99 15.15 -15.11
N LYS A 356 -12.62 13.98 -15.62
CA LYS A 356 -11.23 13.54 -15.79
C LYS A 356 -10.41 14.46 -16.72
N ALA A 357 -11.10 15.24 -17.59
CA ALA A 357 -10.47 16.17 -18.52
C ALA A 357 -9.66 17.26 -17.80
N SER A 358 -10.02 17.62 -16.56
CA SER A 358 -9.24 18.58 -15.76
C SER A 358 -7.78 18.14 -15.56
N SER A 359 -7.53 16.85 -15.33
CA SER A 359 -6.17 16.29 -15.26
C SER A 359 -5.45 16.34 -16.60
N VAL A 360 -6.14 16.01 -17.71
CA VAL A 360 -5.57 16.12 -19.06
C VAL A 360 -5.17 17.58 -19.34
N PHE A 361 -6.03 18.54 -19.02
CA PHE A 361 -5.73 19.96 -19.16
C PHE A 361 -4.57 20.40 -18.24
N THR A 362 -4.47 19.84 -17.04
CA THR A 362 -3.31 20.08 -16.17
C THR A 362 -2.01 19.67 -16.87
N GLY A 363 -1.97 18.47 -17.45
CA GLY A 363 -0.81 18.00 -18.19
C GLY A 363 -0.50 18.85 -19.42
N LEU A 364 -1.53 19.22 -20.19
CA LEU A 364 -1.37 20.10 -21.36
C LEU A 364 -0.85 21.50 -20.97
N LEU A 365 -1.41 22.11 -19.93
CA LEU A 365 -0.94 23.40 -19.45
C LEU A 365 0.50 23.31 -18.91
N THR A 366 0.83 22.24 -18.19
CA THR A 366 2.20 22.00 -17.72
C THR A 366 3.14 21.84 -18.91
N MET A 367 2.79 21.05 -19.93
CA MET A 367 3.59 20.90 -21.15
C MET A 367 3.75 22.23 -21.89
N THR A 368 2.70 23.03 -21.98
CA THR A 368 2.79 24.37 -22.57
C THR A 368 3.82 25.23 -21.84
N LEU A 369 3.82 25.22 -20.50
CA LEU A 369 4.82 25.95 -19.71
C LEU A 369 6.24 25.40 -19.93
N VAL A 370 6.40 24.07 -20.04
CA VAL A 370 7.69 23.45 -20.35
C VAL A 370 8.22 23.92 -21.71
N VAL A 371 7.36 23.93 -22.73
CA VAL A 371 7.71 24.44 -24.07
C VAL A 371 8.04 25.93 -24.03
N MET A 372 7.30 26.73 -23.26
CA MET A 372 7.60 28.16 -23.08
C MET A 372 8.95 28.39 -22.41
N ILE A 373 9.31 27.60 -21.38
CA ILE A 373 10.61 27.66 -20.73
C ILE A 373 11.73 27.27 -21.72
N ALA A 374 11.54 26.19 -22.48
CA ALA A 374 12.53 25.80 -23.50
C ALA A 374 12.66 26.86 -24.62
N TRP A 375 11.58 27.54 -24.94
CA TRP A 375 11.62 28.64 -25.91
C TRP A 375 12.28 29.89 -25.35
N SER A 376 12.09 30.20 -24.06
CA SER A 376 12.78 31.33 -23.40
C SER A 376 14.30 31.17 -23.40
N ASN A 377 14.78 29.93 -23.20
CA ASN A 377 16.22 29.62 -23.32
C ASN A 377 16.74 29.93 -24.74
N LYS A 378 15.98 29.60 -25.79
CA LYS A 378 16.37 29.92 -27.17
C LYS A 378 16.50 31.43 -27.44
N VAL A 379 15.79 32.26 -26.69
CA VAL A 379 15.79 33.73 -26.80
C VAL A 379 16.83 34.36 -25.82
N GLY A 380 17.57 33.52 -25.06
CA GLY A 380 18.58 33.98 -24.11
C GLY A 380 18.01 34.41 -22.75
N LEU A 381 16.77 33.97 -22.44
CA LEU A 381 16.13 34.19 -21.14
C LEU A 381 16.10 32.86 -20.38
N ASP A 382 17.13 32.59 -19.61
CA ASP A 382 17.30 31.31 -18.89
C ASP A 382 16.51 31.32 -17.57
N ILE A 383 15.16 31.25 -17.65
CA ILE A 383 14.26 31.42 -16.49
C ILE A 383 14.60 30.48 -15.33
N ILE A 384 15.05 29.25 -15.61
CA ILE A 384 15.39 28.27 -14.58
C ILE A 384 16.66 28.64 -13.82
N ASP A 385 17.62 29.30 -14.47
CA ASP A 385 18.86 29.79 -13.84
C ASP A 385 18.60 30.89 -12.77
N TYR A 386 17.42 31.50 -12.82
CA TYR A 386 17.01 32.45 -11.79
C TYR A 386 16.46 31.81 -10.52
N ILE A 387 16.34 30.46 -10.47
CA ILE A 387 15.83 29.75 -9.30
C ILE A 387 16.99 29.33 -8.39
N PRO A 388 17.17 29.98 -7.21
CA PRO A 388 18.25 29.61 -6.28
C PRO A 388 17.96 28.26 -5.63
N LYS A 389 18.94 27.36 -5.58
CA LYS A 389 18.79 26.04 -4.91
C LYS A 389 18.39 26.19 -3.44
N ALA A 390 18.97 27.15 -2.71
CA ALA A 390 18.63 27.39 -1.32
C ALA A 390 17.17 27.83 -1.10
N ALA A 391 16.60 28.63 -2.02
CA ALA A 391 15.21 29.06 -1.95
C ALA A 391 14.25 27.85 -2.16
N LEU A 392 14.58 26.96 -3.09
CA LEU A 392 13.81 25.74 -3.29
C LEU A 392 13.96 24.77 -2.11
N ALA A 393 15.19 24.61 -1.59
CA ALA A 393 15.48 23.71 -0.47
C ALA A 393 14.65 24.02 0.77
N VAL A 394 14.53 25.27 1.17
CA VAL A 394 13.72 25.65 2.33
C VAL A 394 12.24 25.39 2.12
N LEU A 395 11.74 25.53 0.89
CA LEU A 395 10.35 25.20 0.55
C LEU A 395 10.11 23.69 0.57
N VAL A 396 11.08 22.90 0.11
CA VAL A 396 11.05 21.43 0.22
C VAL A 396 11.03 21.00 1.68
N ILE A 397 11.85 21.60 2.54
CA ILE A 397 11.81 21.38 3.99
C ILE A 397 10.40 21.67 4.54
N ALA A 398 9.83 22.83 4.21
CA ALA A 398 8.49 23.21 4.67
C ALA A 398 7.37 22.25 4.23
N VAL A 399 7.49 21.67 3.04
CA VAL A 399 6.56 20.64 2.54
C VAL A 399 6.83 19.29 3.21
N SER A 400 8.10 18.92 3.43
CA SER A 400 8.47 17.66 4.08
C SER A 400 7.96 17.56 5.51
N PHE A 401 7.84 18.68 6.23
CA PHE A 401 7.16 18.71 7.52
C PHE A 401 5.68 18.26 7.44
N THR A 402 5.02 18.39 6.30
CA THR A 402 3.64 17.90 6.13
C THR A 402 3.55 16.38 6.01
N LEU A 403 4.66 15.70 5.71
CA LEU A 403 4.74 14.24 5.71
C LEU A 403 4.67 13.65 7.13
N PHE A 404 5.07 14.45 8.16
CA PHE A 404 4.86 14.09 9.55
C PHE A 404 3.40 14.28 9.94
N ASN A 405 2.57 13.28 9.66
CA ASN A 405 1.20 13.29 10.13
C ASN A 405 1.14 12.84 11.59
N LEU A 406 1.44 13.78 12.52
CA LEU A 406 1.48 13.51 13.97
C LEU A 406 0.20 12.86 14.50
N LYS A 407 -0.95 13.18 13.90
CA LYS A 407 -2.24 12.55 14.27
C LYS A 407 -2.23 11.07 13.92
N GLN A 408 -1.82 10.72 12.70
CA GLN A 408 -1.76 9.31 12.26
C GLN A 408 -0.69 8.54 13.03
N ILE A 409 0.50 9.12 13.22
CA ILE A 409 1.57 8.52 14.03
C ILE A 409 1.05 8.20 15.43
N ARG A 410 0.39 9.15 16.11
CA ARG A 410 -0.19 8.95 17.45
C ARG A 410 -1.25 7.86 17.46
N ILE A 411 -2.11 7.80 16.44
CA ILE A 411 -3.11 6.74 16.32
C ILE A 411 -2.43 5.38 16.21
N CYS A 412 -1.49 5.20 15.29
CA CYS A 412 -0.80 3.93 15.09
C CYS A 412 -0.03 3.47 16.36
N LEU A 413 0.64 4.41 17.06
CA LEU A 413 1.38 4.08 18.28
C LEU A 413 0.48 3.71 19.49
N ARG A 414 -0.80 4.14 19.49
CA ARG A 414 -1.71 3.95 20.63
C ARG A 414 -2.81 2.92 20.38
N SER A 415 -3.08 2.55 19.11
CA SER A 415 -4.19 1.66 18.77
C SER A 415 -3.91 0.21 19.14
N THR A 416 -2.85 -0.38 18.57
CA THR A 416 -2.44 -1.75 18.85
C THR A 416 -0.94 -1.86 18.97
N PHE A 417 -0.47 -2.87 19.73
CA PHE A 417 0.97 -3.15 19.83
C PHE A 417 1.58 -3.49 18.45
N ASP A 418 0.86 -4.25 17.63
CA ASP A 418 1.32 -4.66 16.31
C ASP A 418 1.51 -3.44 15.39
N ASP A 419 0.55 -2.50 15.37
CA ASP A 419 0.68 -1.25 14.60
C ASP A 419 1.84 -0.38 15.08
N ALA A 420 2.05 -0.29 16.38
CA ALA A 420 3.18 0.45 16.95
C ALA A 420 4.53 -0.14 16.52
N VAL A 421 4.67 -1.47 16.58
CA VAL A 421 5.87 -2.18 16.12
C VAL A 421 6.12 -1.92 14.63
N VAL A 422 5.10 -2.02 13.78
CA VAL A 422 5.22 -1.77 12.33
C VAL A 422 5.71 -0.34 12.06
N VAL A 423 5.11 0.68 12.69
CA VAL A 423 5.54 2.08 12.51
C VAL A 423 6.99 2.27 12.94
N ILE A 424 7.35 1.80 14.15
CA ILE A 424 8.69 2.02 14.71
C ILE A 424 9.75 1.30 13.86
N VAL A 425 9.51 0.03 13.52
CA VAL A 425 10.49 -0.74 12.74
C VAL A 425 10.63 -0.18 11.33
N THR A 426 9.53 0.20 10.68
CA THR A 426 9.59 0.81 9.35
C THR A 426 10.30 2.16 9.39
N PHE A 427 10.04 2.98 10.40
CA PHE A 427 10.73 4.26 10.61
C PHE A 427 12.24 4.06 10.79
N ILE A 428 12.64 3.16 11.67
CA ILE A 428 14.06 2.84 11.92
C ILE A 428 14.72 2.27 10.65
N ALA A 429 14.06 1.32 9.98
CA ALA A 429 14.57 0.77 8.72
C ALA A 429 14.79 1.85 7.66
N THR A 430 13.88 2.84 7.58
CA THR A 430 13.99 3.98 6.64
C THR A 430 15.22 4.86 6.95
N LEU A 431 15.62 4.97 8.21
CA LEU A 431 16.81 5.73 8.60
C LEU A 431 18.13 4.96 8.39
N LEU A 432 18.09 3.62 8.47
CA LEU A 432 19.28 2.77 8.47
C LEU A 432 19.59 2.11 7.12
N ALA A 433 18.58 1.90 6.29
CA ALA A 433 18.69 1.18 5.02
C ALA A 433 18.25 2.05 3.84
N PRO A 434 18.65 1.72 2.61
CA PRO A 434 18.10 2.37 1.42
C PRO A 434 16.56 2.27 1.39
N LEU A 435 15.89 3.33 0.94
CA LEU A 435 14.45 3.45 1.05
C LEU A 435 13.65 2.32 0.38
N HIS A 436 14.16 1.82 -0.75
CA HIS A 436 13.51 0.70 -1.45
C HIS A 436 13.56 -0.61 -0.66
N VAL A 437 14.59 -0.81 0.19
CA VAL A 437 14.68 -1.95 1.10
C VAL A 437 13.79 -1.74 2.33
N ALA A 438 13.81 -0.53 2.89
CA ALA A 438 13.07 -0.19 4.10
C ALA A 438 11.55 -0.44 3.97
N ILE A 439 10.97 -0.10 2.81
CA ILE A 439 9.53 -0.33 2.58
C ILE A 439 9.20 -1.82 2.57
N PHE A 440 10.06 -2.67 1.98
CA PHE A 440 9.84 -4.12 1.98
C PHE A 440 9.99 -4.72 3.38
N ILE A 441 10.91 -4.22 4.21
CA ILE A 441 11.03 -4.61 5.62
C ILE A 441 9.73 -4.29 6.36
N GLY A 442 9.20 -3.08 6.21
CA GLY A 442 7.95 -2.66 6.84
C GLY A 442 6.76 -3.55 6.43
N VAL A 443 6.66 -3.84 5.14
CA VAL A 443 5.61 -4.72 4.58
C VAL A 443 5.75 -6.14 5.11
N ALA A 444 6.96 -6.71 5.11
CA ALA A 444 7.22 -8.06 5.59
C ALA A 444 6.80 -8.21 7.06
N ILE A 445 7.17 -7.26 7.92
CA ILE A 445 6.78 -7.27 9.34
C ILE A 445 5.27 -7.11 9.49
N SER A 446 4.64 -6.19 8.74
CA SER A 446 3.19 -5.99 8.78
C SER A 446 2.43 -7.27 8.43
N ILE A 447 2.83 -7.95 7.35
CA ILE A 447 2.21 -9.21 6.91
C ILE A 447 2.47 -10.32 7.94
N THR A 448 3.69 -10.42 8.49
CA THR A 448 4.04 -11.42 9.52
C THR A 448 3.17 -11.27 10.77
N LEU A 449 3.00 -10.03 11.26
CA LEU A 449 2.17 -9.78 12.44
C LEU A 449 0.68 -10.03 12.14
N PHE A 450 0.22 -9.66 10.95
CA PHE A 450 -1.15 -9.97 10.51
C PHE A 450 -1.38 -11.48 10.44
N LEU A 451 -0.49 -12.24 9.80
CA LEU A 451 -0.59 -13.70 9.73
C LEU A 451 -0.55 -14.34 11.11
N ARG A 452 0.33 -13.88 12.00
CA ARG A 452 0.38 -14.34 13.40
C ARG A 452 -0.95 -14.14 14.13
N LYS A 453 -1.63 -13.02 13.88
CA LYS A 453 -2.94 -12.73 14.48
C LYS A 453 -4.05 -13.57 13.85
N ALA A 454 -4.06 -13.66 12.52
CA ALA A 454 -5.04 -14.44 11.76
C ALA A 454 -4.93 -15.95 12.02
N SER A 455 -3.71 -16.43 12.33
CA SER A 455 -3.44 -17.86 12.61
C SER A 455 -3.91 -18.34 13.98
N LYS A 456 -4.45 -17.47 14.84
CA LYS A 456 -4.96 -17.88 16.15
C LYS A 456 -6.45 -18.20 16.07
N PRO A 457 -6.83 -19.50 15.96
CA PRO A 457 -8.24 -19.87 16.01
C PRO A 457 -8.77 -19.59 17.43
N TYR A 458 -10.01 -19.15 17.49
CA TYR A 458 -10.69 -19.01 18.77
C TYR A 458 -11.27 -20.37 19.14
N LEU A 459 -10.68 -21.01 20.16
CA LEU A 459 -11.09 -22.31 20.66
C LEU A 459 -11.54 -22.16 22.10
N LYS A 460 -12.81 -22.44 22.35
CA LYS A 460 -13.41 -22.36 23.67
C LYS A 460 -14.28 -23.57 23.96
N GLU A 461 -14.29 -23.99 25.21
CA GLU A 461 -15.18 -25.02 25.67
C GLU A 461 -16.56 -24.41 25.93
N TYR A 462 -17.61 -25.09 25.46
CA TYR A 462 -19.00 -24.69 25.59
C TYR A 462 -19.77 -25.74 26.37
N GLU A 463 -20.86 -25.31 27.01
CA GLU A 463 -21.77 -26.17 27.74
C GLU A 463 -23.22 -25.74 27.50
N PHE A 464 -24.16 -26.66 27.66
CA PHE A 464 -25.59 -26.32 27.75
C PHE A 464 -25.92 -25.95 29.18
N ASN A 465 -26.57 -24.80 29.36
CA ASN A 465 -27.12 -24.40 30.66
C ASN A 465 -28.46 -25.11 30.94
N ASP A 466 -29.00 -24.93 32.16
CA ASP A 466 -30.26 -25.55 32.60
C ASP A 466 -31.46 -25.15 31.73
N VAL A 467 -31.37 -24.03 31.03
CA VAL A 467 -32.42 -23.52 30.12
C VAL A 467 -32.24 -24.09 28.70
N GLY A 468 -31.16 -24.84 28.43
CA GLY A 468 -30.87 -25.42 27.11
C GLY A 468 -30.19 -24.45 26.11
N GLU A 469 -29.62 -23.33 26.60
CA GLU A 469 -28.79 -22.45 25.79
C GLU A 469 -27.33 -22.92 25.84
N LEU A 470 -26.66 -22.82 24.69
CA LEU A 470 -25.23 -23.12 24.59
C LEU A 470 -24.42 -21.87 24.95
N ARG A 471 -23.63 -21.94 26.03
CA ARG A 471 -22.80 -20.83 26.52
C ARG A 471 -21.32 -21.23 26.61
N GLU A 472 -20.43 -20.26 26.61
CA GLU A 472 -19.02 -20.46 26.90
C GLU A 472 -18.86 -20.91 28.36
N LYS A 473 -18.14 -22.02 28.56
CA LYS A 473 -17.80 -22.53 29.89
C LYS A 473 -16.72 -21.67 30.52
N LYS A 474 -16.93 -21.22 31.76
CA LYS A 474 -15.90 -20.52 32.52
C LYS A 474 -14.83 -21.49 32.97
N SER A 475 -13.57 -21.05 33.01
CA SER A 475 -12.42 -21.90 33.35
C SER A 475 -12.54 -22.68 34.66
N ASN A 476 -13.30 -22.16 35.63
CA ASN A 476 -13.47 -22.75 36.95
C ASN A 476 -14.76 -23.58 37.14
N ASP A 477 -15.62 -23.62 36.12
CA ASP A 477 -16.87 -24.39 36.21
C ASP A 477 -16.61 -25.86 35.90
N ALA A 478 -17.23 -26.78 36.68
CA ALA A 478 -17.21 -28.21 36.33
C ALA A 478 -18.04 -28.46 35.07
N ARG A 479 -17.69 -29.45 34.26
CA ARG A 479 -18.50 -29.86 33.11
C ARG A 479 -19.81 -30.50 33.60
N PRO A 480 -20.96 -30.16 33.02
CA PRO A 480 -22.24 -30.85 33.36
C PRO A 480 -22.16 -32.37 33.15
N ILE A 481 -21.43 -32.79 32.10
CA ILE A 481 -21.10 -34.20 31.83
C ILE A 481 -19.59 -34.31 31.75
N PRO A 482 -18.87 -34.78 32.80
CA PRO A 482 -17.39 -34.79 32.83
C PRO A 482 -16.75 -35.50 31.64
N ALA A 483 -17.40 -36.54 31.12
CA ALA A 483 -16.89 -37.36 30.02
C ALA A 483 -17.02 -36.71 28.63
N ILE A 484 -17.73 -35.60 28.49
CA ILE A 484 -18.00 -34.94 27.19
C ILE A 484 -17.45 -33.52 27.21
N SER A 485 -16.60 -33.18 26.24
CA SER A 485 -16.15 -31.80 26.00
C SER A 485 -16.69 -31.28 24.67
N ILE A 486 -17.35 -30.12 24.68
CA ILE A 486 -17.83 -29.44 23.47
C ILE A 486 -16.86 -28.30 23.18
N VAL A 487 -16.01 -28.47 22.19
CA VAL A 487 -15.04 -27.44 21.79
C VAL A 487 -15.58 -26.65 20.60
N HIS A 488 -15.87 -25.38 20.82
CA HIS A 488 -16.27 -24.47 19.76
C HIS A 488 -15.05 -23.95 19.02
N VAL A 489 -15.08 -24.06 17.70
CA VAL A 489 -14.03 -23.62 16.79
C VAL A 489 -14.56 -22.44 15.98
N GLU A 490 -13.96 -21.28 16.12
CA GLU A 490 -14.36 -20.06 15.43
C GLU A 490 -13.18 -19.50 14.63
N GLY A 491 -13.47 -19.06 13.40
CA GLY A 491 -12.50 -18.48 12.49
C GLY A 491 -12.12 -19.39 11.33
N ASP A 492 -11.22 -18.91 10.51
CA ASP A 492 -10.74 -19.65 9.35
C ASP A 492 -9.73 -20.72 9.76
N LEU A 493 -10.01 -21.96 9.40
CA LEU A 493 -9.10 -23.08 9.59
C LEU A 493 -8.22 -23.21 8.33
N PHE A 494 -7.12 -22.48 8.27
CA PHE A 494 -6.12 -22.53 7.22
C PHE A 494 -4.77 -23.02 7.78
N PHE A 495 -3.79 -23.25 6.90
CA PHE A 495 -2.48 -23.82 7.27
C PHE A 495 -1.83 -23.17 8.50
N GLY A 496 -1.96 -21.85 8.68
CA GLY A 496 -1.40 -21.13 9.84
C GLY A 496 -2.09 -21.43 11.17
N ALA A 497 -3.36 -21.87 11.14
CA ALA A 497 -4.15 -22.20 12.34
C ALA A 497 -4.10 -23.69 12.72
N SER A 498 -3.73 -24.56 11.78
CA SER A 498 -3.87 -26.02 11.87
C SER A 498 -3.11 -26.62 13.05
N GLU A 499 -1.87 -26.17 13.28
CA GLU A 499 -1.05 -26.72 14.37
C GLU A 499 -1.55 -26.28 15.75
N LEU A 500 -1.98 -25.04 15.89
CA LEU A 500 -2.57 -24.54 17.13
C LEU A 500 -3.89 -25.27 17.43
N PHE A 501 -4.71 -25.48 16.40
CA PHE A 501 -5.94 -26.25 16.50
C PHE A 501 -5.65 -27.69 16.98
N ARG A 502 -4.73 -28.39 16.33
CA ARG A 502 -4.32 -29.75 16.71
C ARG A 502 -3.84 -29.82 18.16
N THR A 503 -2.90 -28.94 18.52
CA THR A 503 -2.32 -28.92 19.88
C THR A 503 -3.36 -28.66 20.95
N GLN A 504 -4.29 -27.75 20.71
CA GLN A 504 -5.32 -27.42 21.70
C GLN A 504 -6.29 -28.58 21.92
N ILE A 505 -6.71 -29.26 20.85
CA ILE A 505 -7.59 -30.43 20.98
C ILE A 505 -6.85 -31.61 21.63
N GLN A 506 -5.57 -31.80 21.32
CA GLN A 506 -4.76 -32.81 22.00
C GLN A 506 -4.64 -32.55 23.50
N ARG A 507 -4.51 -31.27 23.91
CA ARG A 507 -4.54 -30.90 25.34
C ARG A 507 -5.89 -31.20 25.99
N THR A 508 -6.98 -30.96 25.28
CA THR A 508 -8.33 -31.32 25.76
C THR A 508 -8.46 -32.84 25.91
N ALA A 509 -7.93 -33.61 24.94
CA ALA A 509 -7.94 -35.07 24.96
C ALA A 509 -7.05 -35.69 26.07
N ALA A 510 -6.08 -34.93 26.60
CA ALA A 510 -5.22 -35.38 27.69
C ALA A 510 -5.92 -35.38 29.07
N ASP A 511 -7.11 -34.81 29.21
CA ASP A 511 -7.92 -34.87 30.43
C ASP A 511 -8.50 -36.27 30.63
N PRO A 512 -8.13 -37.02 31.68
CA PRO A 512 -8.58 -38.40 31.89
C PRO A 512 -10.09 -38.56 32.04
N ALA A 513 -10.80 -37.50 32.41
CA ALA A 513 -12.26 -37.53 32.56
C ALA A 513 -12.97 -37.57 31.19
N ILE A 514 -12.35 -37.07 30.12
CA ILE A 514 -12.98 -36.98 28.79
C ILE A 514 -12.96 -38.33 28.10
N LYS A 515 -14.07 -38.68 27.48
CA LYS A 515 -14.25 -39.86 26.60
C LYS A 515 -14.72 -39.47 25.20
N VAL A 516 -15.44 -38.35 25.09
CA VAL A 516 -15.99 -37.86 23.82
C VAL A 516 -15.67 -36.38 23.67
N ILE A 517 -15.14 -36.01 22.51
CA ILE A 517 -14.90 -34.62 22.11
C ILE A 517 -15.85 -34.28 20.95
N ILE A 518 -16.64 -33.21 21.13
CA ILE A 518 -17.54 -32.67 20.10
C ILE A 518 -16.89 -31.38 19.56
N LEU A 519 -16.40 -31.42 18.31
CA LEU A 519 -15.93 -30.23 17.61
C LEU A 519 -17.09 -29.49 16.97
N ARG A 520 -17.40 -28.31 17.49
CA ARG A 520 -18.45 -27.46 16.95
C ARG A 520 -17.84 -26.51 15.90
N LEU A 521 -18.07 -26.83 14.61
CA LEU A 521 -17.51 -26.11 13.44
C LEU A 521 -18.50 -25.09 12.84
N LYS A 522 -19.46 -24.57 13.63
CA LYS A 522 -20.53 -23.65 13.15
C LYS A 522 -19.97 -22.43 12.41
N ASN A 523 -18.90 -21.86 12.94
CA ASN A 523 -18.27 -20.64 12.42
C ASN A 523 -16.91 -20.92 11.75
N ALA A 524 -16.53 -22.20 11.61
CA ALA A 524 -15.32 -22.56 10.89
C ALA A 524 -15.55 -22.44 9.39
N ARG A 525 -14.66 -21.72 8.72
CA ARG A 525 -14.69 -21.49 7.27
C ARG A 525 -13.38 -21.96 6.66
N HIS A 526 -13.40 -22.27 5.37
CA HIS A 526 -12.21 -22.48 4.54
C HIS A 526 -11.19 -23.50 5.10
N LEU A 527 -11.58 -24.78 5.12
CA LEU A 527 -10.63 -25.88 5.32
C LEU A 527 -9.73 -26.01 4.08
N ASP A 528 -8.43 -25.84 4.25
CA ASP A 528 -7.41 -26.13 3.23
C ASP A 528 -6.83 -27.54 3.39
N ALA A 529 -5.92 -27.93 2.47
CA ALA A 529 -5.33 -29.28 2.50
C ALA A 529 -4.53 -29.54 3.78
N THR A 530 -3.84 -28.53 4.32
CA THR A 530 -3.04 -28.67 5.55
C THR A 530 -3.92 -28.87 6.78
N SER A 531 -5.04 -28.13 6.84
CA SER A 531 -6.03 -28.28 7.92
C SER A 531 -6.72 -29.64 7.87
N VAL A 532 -6.97 -30.13 6.66
CA VAL A 532 -7.54 -31.47 6.43
C VAL A 532 -6.56 -32.55 6.92
N MET A 533 -5.27 -32.47 6.59
CA MET A 533 -4.24 -33.40 7.10
C MET A 533 -4.09 -33.32 8.63
N ALA A 534 -4.11 -32.11 9.19
CA ALA A 534 -4.07 -31.94 10.65
C ALA A 534 -5.31 -32.54 11.35
N LEU A 535 -6.49 -32.48 10.72
CA LEU A 535 -7.69 -33.14 11.23
C LEU A 535 -7.60 -34.65 11.11
N GLU A 536 -7.02 -35.20 10.04
CA GLU A 536 -6.75 -36.63 9.88
C GLU A 536 -5.84 -37.16 10.99
N ASP A 537 -4.71 -36.49 11.23
CA ASP A 537 -3.79 -36.82 12.30
C ASP A 537 -4.46 -36.77 13.68
N LEU A 538 -5.32 -35.76 13.89
CA LEU A 538 -6.07 -35.58 15.11
C LEU A 538 -7.07 -36.70 15.35
N VAL A 539 -7.82 -37.11 14.32
CA VAL A 539 -8.75 -38.26 14.39
C VAL A 539 -7.98 -39.53 14.75
N GLY A 540 -6.86 -39.78 14.10
CA GLY A 540 -6.00 -40.93 14.40
C GLY A 540 -5.45 -40.91 15.83
N PHE A 541 -5.02 -39.72 16.33
CA PHE A 541 -4.56 -39.53 17.69
C PHE A 541 -5.67 -39.83 18.71
N ILE A 542 -6.84 -39.25 18.58
CA ILE A 542 -7.98 -39.37 19.50
C ILE A 542 -8.42 -40.85 19.59
N ARG A 543 -8.46 -41.56 18.47
CA ARG A 543 -8.79 -43.00 18.45
C ARG A 543 -7.75 -43.86 19.17
N ARG A 544 -6.47 -43.61 18.97
CA ARG A 544 -5.42 -44.36 19.69
C ARG A 544 -5.50 -44.18 21.20
N GLN A 545 -6.09 -43.08 21.68
CA GLN A 545 -6.38 -42.84 23.10
C GLN A 545 -7.71 -43.49 23.57
N GLY A 546 -8.41 -44.17 22.70
CA GLY A 546 -9.72 -44.77 23.02
C GLY A 546 -10.86 -43.77 23.19
N LEU A 547 -10.70 -42.55 22.64
CA LEU A 547 -11.67 -41.48 22.69
C LEU A 547 -12.50 -41.41 21.40
N TYR A 548 -13.68 -40.81 21.48
CA TYR A 548 -14.55 -40.55 20.32
C TYR A 548 -14.48 -39.08 19.90
N LEU A 549 -14.48 -38.83 18.58
CA LEU A 549 -14.56 -37.51 18.01
C LEU A 549 -15.83 -37.36 17.20
N LEU A 550 -16.66 -36.36 17.55
CA LEU A 550 -17.86 -36.00 16.81
C LEU A 550 -17.72 -34.60 16.24
N ILE A 551 -18.33 -34.33 15.10
CA ILE A 551 -18.34 -33.00 14.47
C ILE A 551 -19.77 -32.48 14.44
N SER A 552 -19.99 -31.26 14.94
CA SER A 552 -21.27 -30.58 14.89
C SER A 552 -21.19 -29.23 14.18
N GLY A 553 -22.25 -28.82 13.51
CA GLY A 553 -22.37 -27.53 12.88
C GLY A 553 -21.52 -27.35 11.63
N ALA A 554 -21.09 -28.43 10.99
CA ALA A 554 -20.31 -28.33 9.75
C ALA A 554 -21.14 -27.69 8.63
N SER A 555 -20.58 -26.67 7.97
CA SER A 555 -21.18 -26.06 6.77
C SER A 555 -21.18 -27.05 5.61
N LYS A 556 -22.05 -26.82 4.60
CA LYS A 556 -22.07 -27.65 3.40
C LYS A 556 -20.72 -27.67 2.67
N ASP A 557 -19.96 -26.60 2.74
CA ASP A 557 -18.66 -26.51 2.08
C ASP A 557 -17.57 -27.26 2.86
N VAL A 558 -17.55 -27.15 4.19
CA VAL A 558 -16.70 -27.99 5.06
C VAL A 558 -17.00 -29.48 4.83
N TYR A 559 -18.28 -29.86 4.81
CA TYR A 559 -18.68 -31.26 4.53
C TYR A 559 -18.21 -31.77 3.17
N LYS A 560 -18.30 -30.92 2.11
CA LYS A 560 -17.81 -31.29 0.77
C LYS A 560 -16.28 -31.51 0.77
N VAL A 561 -15.55 -30.69 1.50
CA VAL A 561 -14.09 -30.85 1.63
C VAL A 561 -13.77 -32.16 2.34
N LEU A 562 -14.38 -32.43 3.51
CA LEU A 562 -14.19 -33.68 4.26
C LEU A 562 -14.55 -34.93 3.44
N LYS A 563 -15.63 -34.86 2.63
CA LYS A 563 -16.02 -35.95 1.73
C LYS A 563 -15.00 -36.18 0.61
N ARG A 564 -14.47 -35.12 0.03
CA ARG A 564 -13.50 -35.20 -1.09
C ARG A 564 -12.14 -35.69 -0.66
N SER A 565 -11.74 -35.36 0.56
CA SER A 565 -10.45 -35.74 1.15
C SER A 565 -10.46 -37.21 1.67
N GLY A 566 -11.61 -37.86 1.78
CA GLY A 566 -11.72 -39.21 2.36
C GLY A 566 -11.82 -39.23 3.90
N ILE A 567 -11.59 -38.13 4.58
CA ILE A 567 -11.68 -38.06 6.05
C ILE A 567 -13.09 -38.30 6.58
N LEU A 568 -14.12 -38.02 5.75
CA LEU A 568 -15.50 -38.32 6.11
C LEU A 568 -15.71 -39.78 6.47
N GLU A 569 -15.12 -40.70 5.72
CA GLU A 569 -15.22 -42.14 5.97
C GLU A 569 -14.56 -42.53 7.27
N MET A 570 -13.36 -41.99 7.51
CA MET A 570 -12.65 -42.17 8.76
C MET A 570 -13.44 -41.64 9.96
N LEU A 571 -14.05 -40.46 9.89
CA LEU A 571 -14.87 -39.88 10.97
C LEU A 571 -16.14 -40.70 11.24
N GLN A 572 -16.72 -41.33 10.22
CA GLN A 572 -17.94 -42.14 10.32
C GLN A 572 -17.68 -43.61 10.71
N GLU A 573 -16.44 -44.01 10.88
CA GLU A 573 -16.10 -45.36 11.33
C GLU A 573 -16.64 -45.56 12.75
N GLY A 574 -17.33 -46.70 12.97
CA GLY A 574 -18.01 -47.04 14.20
C GLY A 574 -19.44 -46.43 14.32
N ALA A 575 -19.97 -45.80 13.27
CA ALA A 575 -21.38 -45.41 13.18
C ALA A 575 -22.16 -46.35 12.25
N ASP A 576 -23.19 -46.96 12.77
CA ASP A 576 -24.08 -47.79 11.94
C ASP A 576 -25.07 -46.92 11.15
N ARG A 577 -24.72 -46.67 9.89
CA ARG A 577 -25.53 -45.85 8.98
C ARG A 577 -26.88 -46.50 8.63
N SER A 578 -27.00 -47.82 8.77
CA SER A 578 -28.25 -48.50 8.53
C SER A 578 -29.30 -48.20 9.61
N GLN A 579 -28.83 -47.86 10.82
CA GLN A 579 -29.65 -47.42 11.94
C GLN A 579 -29.78 -45.89 12.04
N GLY A 580 -29.28 -45.14 11.02
CA GLY A 580 -29.33 -43.68 11.00
C GLY A 580 -28.28 -42.98 11.88
N GLU A 581 -27.28 -43.71 12.35
CA GLU A 581 -26.22 -43.13 13.19
C GLU A 581 -25.25 -42.28 12.37
N SER A 582 -24.77 -41.18 12.95
CA SER A 582 -23.76 -40.31 12.34
C SER A 582 -22.84 -39.71 13.40
N ASN A 583 -21.58 -39.57 13.06
CA ASN A 583 -20.59 -38.85 13.85
C ASN A 583 -20.37 -37.39 13.35
N ILE A 584 -21.13 -37.00 12.30
CA ILE A 584 -21.07 -35.65 11.72
C ILE A 584 -22.47 -35.08 11.56
N PHE A 585 -22.70 -33.91 12.14
CA PHE A 585 -23.97 -33.21 12.15
C PHE A 585 -23.83 -31.85 11.43
N LEU A 586 -24.60 -31.67 10.37
CA LEU A 586 -24.55 -30.46 9.54
C LEU A 586 -25.23 -29.28 10.22
N ALA A 587 -24.76 -28.09 9.91
CA ALA A 587 -25.39 -26.85 10.34
C ALA A 587 -26.79 -26.70 9.78
N MET A 588 -27.77 -26.44 10.64
CA MET A 588 -29.16 -26.19 10.25
C MET A 588 -29.44 -24.69 10.31
N PRO A 589 -29.89 -24.07 9.20
CA PRO A 589 -30.18 -22.63 9.18
C PRO A 589 -31.27 -22.18 10.15
N SER A 590 -32.25 -23.06 10.42
CA SER A 590 -33.40 -22.77 11.29
C SER A 590 -33.04 -22.70 12.78
N ASN A 591 -32.07 -23.49 13.22
CA ASN A 591 -31.56 -23.44 14.58
C ASN A 591 -30.13 -24.00 14.63
N PRO A 592 -29.14 -23.15 14.79
CA PRO A 592 -27.74 -23.55 14.76
C PRO A 592 -27.28 -24.45 15.92
N ASN A 593 -28.09 -24.62 16.97
CA ASN A 593 -27.75 -25.43 18.13
C ASN A 593 -28.28 -26.89 18.02
N ILE A 594 -29.19 -27.16 17.07
CA ILE A 594 -29.75 -28.53 16.86
C ILE A 594 -28.63 -29.52 16.56
N SER A 595 -27.71 -29.18 15.65
CA SER A 595 -26.59 -30.05 15.30
C SER A 595 -25.69 -30.39 16.49
N THR A 596 -25.52 -29.47 17.43
CA THR A 596 -24.72 -29.70 18.65
C THR A 596 -25.49 -30.57 19.66
N ARG A 597 -26.80 -30.37 19.78
CA ARG A 597 -27.66 -31.27 20.58
C ARG A 597 -27.62 -32.71 20.06
N ASP A 598 -27.77 -32.88 18.74
CA ASP A 598 -27.80 -34.20 18.14
C ASP A 598 -26.43 -34.90 18.29
N ALA A 599 -25.33 -34.15 18.20
CA ALA A 599 -23.99 -34.64 18.53
C ALA A 599 -23.86 -35.03 20.02
N LEU A 600 -24.48 -34.26 20.94
CA LEU A 600 -24.47 -34.56 22.37
C LEU A 600 -25.26 -35.84 22.66
N ARG A 601 -26.42 -36.03 22.04
CA ARG A 601 -27.20 -37.31 22.13
C ARG A 601 -26.37 -38.48 21.66
N ARG A 602 -25.71 -38.35 20.50
CA ARG A 602 -24.80 -39.38 20.01
C ARG A 602 -23.66 -39.70 20.97
N ALA A 603 -23.05 -38.66 21.56
CA ALA A 603 -22.02 -38.84 22.59
C ALA A 603 -22.51 -39.63 23.80
N GLN A 604 -23.73 -39.36 24.26
CA GLN A 604 -24.36 -40.08 25.38
C GLN A 604 -24.65 -41.53 25.03
N GLN A 605 -25.14 -41.84 23.81
CA GLN A 605 -25.30 -43.18 23.30
C GLN A 605 -24.00 -43.97 23.30
N LEU A 606 -22.90 -43.38 22.82
CA LEU A 606 -21.56 -43.97 22.83
C LEU A 606 -21.04 -44.28 24.24
N LEU A 607 -21.45 -43.52 25.22
CA LEU A 607 -21.10 -43.74 26.62
C LEU A 607 -22.04 -44.68 27.38
N GLY A 608 -23.16 -45.11 26.76
CA GLY A 608 -24.18 -45.93 27.43
C GLY A 608 -24.90 -45.22 28.59
N THR A 609 -24.87 -43.87 28.61
CA THR A 609 -25.55 -43.07 29.63
C THR A 609 -26.97 -42.70 29.23
N LYS A 610 -27.88 -42.48 30.22
CA LYS A 610 -29.23 -41.99 29.90
C LYS A 610 -29.15 -40.67 29.16
N GLU A 611 -29.94 -40.59 28.06
CA GLU A 611 -30.05 -39.34 27.30
C GLU A 611 -30.58 -38.22 28.19
N ALA A 612 -29.83 -37.14 28.32
CA ALA A 612 -30.32 -35.92 28.97
C ALA A 612 -31.35 -35.28 28.02
N ASP A 613 -32.55 -35.04 28.51
CA ASP A 613 -33.58 -34.29 27.78
C ASP A 613 -33.22 -32.81 27.72
N VAL A 614 -32.29 -32.47 26.79
CA VAL A 614 -31.88 -31.08 26.60
C VAL A 614 -32.92 -30.38 25.74
N ARG A 615 -33.84 -29.67 26.37
CA ARG A 615 -34.74 -28.75 25.66
C ARG A 615 -33.93 -27.57 25.16
N ILE A 616 -33.92 -27.33 23.87
CA ILE A 616 -33.20 -26.21 23.26
C ILE A 616 -34.13 -25.04 23.08
N TYR A 617 -33.78 -23.93 23.73
CA TYR A 617 -34.37 -22.64 23.46
C TYR A 617 -33.49 -21.90 22.43
N TYR A 618 -34.09 -21.39 21.37
CA TYR A 618 -33.44 -20.56 20.37
C TYR A 618 -34.30 -19.33 20.10
N ASP A 619 -33.78 -18.16 20.40
CA ASP A 619 -34.39 -16.90 20.05
C ASP A 619 -33.74 -16.38 18.75
N PRO A 620 -34.46 -16.34 17.61
CA PRO A 620 -33.93 -15.88 16.33
C PRO A 620 -33.56 -14.39 16.35
N ASN A 621 -34.02 -13.59 17.30
CA ASN A 621 -33.77 -12.16 17.40
C ASN A 621 -32.60 -11.82 18.32
N LYS A 622 -32.02 -12.81 19.02
CA LYS A 622 -30.83 -12.60 19.86
C LYS A 622 -29.57 -12.90 19.04
N PRO A 623 -28.67 -11.92 18.84
CA PRO A 623 -27.39 -12.18 18.17
C PRO A 623 -26.59 -13.22 18.96
N SER A 624 -26.22 -14.32 18.30
CA SER A 624 -25.45 -15.45 18.84
C SER A 624 -23.96 -15.23 18.70
#